data_552707c7852452f5ec7c4de26e03b5c5
#
_entry.id   552707c7852452f5ec7c4de26e03b5c5
#
_cell.length_a   1.000
_cell.length_b   1.000
_cell.length_c   1.000
_cell.angle_alpha   90.00
_cell.angle_beta   90.00
_cell.angle_gamma   90.00
#
_symmetry.space_group_name_H-M   'P 1'
#
loop_
_entity.id
_entity.type
_entity.pdbx_description
1 polymer ?
#
loop_
_entity_poly.entity_id
_entity_poly.type
_entity_poly.pdbx_seq_one_letter_code
_entity_poly.pdbx_strand_id
1 'polypeptide(L)'
;GASTITQQYVRNALAERGYLEGVADQVSAATEQTTERKLREIKYALALEKTQSKDEILTGYLNIAPFGPITYGVEAASQRYFSKSASELNYLDAALLAGLVQSPVQYDPLVHPDAAKERRDTVLAAMLEQNVITQEEYDKGIDTTIDSMLHPTVSSEGCSGAESSKAYFCDYVLAQFLEDPTFGETRTERERILKTQGITIRTTMDPTMQNAAFSSLTNTIPVGDASGLNDALVSLDPRSGRVLAMAQNTTYGIESGETMSNYSADGNFQVGSTFKVFTLLEWFKEGHSAYETVGSNNTFYGNGSFKCGGHAIYTDGYQVNDLAGKTG
;
A
#
# COMPACT_ATOMS: atom_id res chain seq x y z
N GLY A 1 4.89 34.39 -8.55
CA GLY A 1 3.67 35.12 -8.84
C GLY A 1 2.59 34.80 -7.81
N ALA A 2 1.86 35.80 -7.34
CA ALA A 2 0.82 35.60 -6.35
C ALA A 2 -0.40 34.91 -6.98
N SER A 3 -0.86 33.83 -6.39
CA SER A 3 -2.16 33.18 -6.65
C SER A 3 -2.96 33.15 -5.37
N THR A 4 -4.26 33.46 -5.45
CA THR A 4 -5.16 33.33 -4.30
C THR A 4 -5.39 31.84 -3.95
N ILE A 5 -5.86 31.56 -2.75
CA ILE A 5 -6.27 30.20 -2.34
C ILE A 5 -7.31 29.65 -3.31
N THR A 6 -8.30 30.44 -3.72
CA THR A 6 -9.32 30.05 -4.70
C THR A 6 -8.72 29.62 -6.04
N GLN A 7 -7.72 30.35 -6.55
CA GLN A 7 -7.02 29.98 -7.78
C GLN A 7 -6.23 28.69 -7.62
N GLN A 8 -5.56 28.50 -6.49
CA GLN A 8 -4.83 27.26 -6.19
C GLN A 8 -5.79 26.08 -6.04
N TYR A 9 -6.93 26.27 -5.39
CA TYR A 9 -7.98 25.26 -5.25
C TYR A 9 -8.49 24.79 -6.62
N VAL A 10 -8.86 25.74 -7.49
CA VAL A 10 -9.29 25.45 -8.86
C VAL A 10 -8.22 24.64 -9.62
N ARG A 11 -6.96 25.07 -9.57
CA ARG A 11 -5.88 24.37 -10.24
C ARG A 11 -5.73 22.93 -9.74
N ASN A 12 -5.69 22.76 -8.42
CA ASN A 12 -5.53 21.43 -7.80
C ASN A 12 -6.72 20.53 -8.12
N ALA A 13 -7.95 21.05 -8.04
CA ALA A 13 -9.16 20.30 -8.37
C ALA A 13 -9.22 19.87 -9.85
N LEU A 14 -8.77 20.71 -10.77
CA LEU A 14 -8.69 20.35 -12.19
C LEU A 14 -7.62 19.28 -12.47
N ALA A 15 -6.47 19.37 -11.81
CA ALA A 15 -5.42 18.36 -11.92
C ALA A 15 -5.88 17.01 -11.34
N GLU A 16 -6.49 17.04 -10.15
CA GLU A 16 -7.06 15.85 -9.51
C GLU A 16 -8.13 15.20 -10.36
N ARG A 17 -9.05 15.99 -10.91
CA ARG A 17 -10.08 15.49 -11.83
C ARG A 17 -9.45 14.79 -13.04
N GLY A 18 -8.44 15.39 -13.68
CA GLY A 18 -7.73 14.77 -14.80
C GLY A 18 -7.09 13.43 -14.41
N TYR A 19 -6.53 13.36 -13.20
CA TYR A 19 -5.98 12.13 -12.64
C TYR A 19 -7.07 11.06 -12.40
N LEU A 20 -8.19 11.44 -11.78
CA LEU A 20 -9.31 10.54 -11.50
C LEU A 20 -9.97 10.00 -12.78
N GLU A 21 -10.06 10.82 -13.82
CA GLU A 21 -10.60 10.44 -15.12
C GLU A 21 -9.57 9.68 -15.99
N GLY A 22 -8.31 9.60 -15.57
CA GLY A 22 -7.22 8.97 -16.33
C GLY A 22 -6.81 9.76 -17.59
N VAL A 23 -7.07 11.07 -17.63
CA VAL A 23 -6.82 11.93 -18.78
C VAL A 23 -5.58 12.78 -18.54
N ALA A 24 -4.42 12.27 -18.96
CA ALA A 24 -3.12 12.91 -18.75
C ALA A 24 -3.05 14.34 -19.32
N ASP A 25 -3.70 14.59 -20.46
CA ASP A 25 -3.76 15.92 -21.07
C ASP A 25 -4.48 16.96 -20.20
N GLN A 26 -5.49 16.55 -19.43
CA GLN A 26 -6.18 17.45 -18.49
C GLN A 26 -5.27 17.78 -17.29
N VAL A 27 -4.50 16.83 -16.78
CA VAL A 27 -3.50 17.07 -15.74
C VAL A 27 -2.45 18.06 -16.22
N SER A 28 -1.89 17.83 -17.40
CA SER A 28 -0.91 18.73 -18.03
C SER A 28 -1.49 20.13 -18.23
N ALA A 29 -2.69 20.25 -18.79
CA ALA A 29 -3.37 21.52 -19.01
C ALA A 29 -3.71 22.28 -17.71
N ALA A 30 -3.86 21.58 -16.59
CA ALA A 30 -4.08 22.22 -15.28
C ALA A 30 -2.78 22.74 -14.64
N THR A 31 -1.61 22.19 -15.01
CA THR A 31 -0.33 22.44 -14.34
C THR A 31 0.69 23.18 -15.20
N GLU A 32 0.49 23.28 -16.52
CA GLU A 32 1.39 23.98 -17.46
C GLU A 32 1.62 25.46 -17.07
N GLN A 33 2.80 25.98 -17.39
CA GLN A 33 3.15 27.37 -17.07
C GLN A 33 2.83 28.31 -18.26
N THR A 34 1.53 28.46 -18.57
CA THR A 34 1.07 29.33 -19.66
C THR A 34 0.15 30.45 -19.16
N THR A 35 0.11 31.55 -19.89
CA THR A 35 -0.81 32.66 -19.63
C THR A 35 -2.27 32.22 -19.81
N GLU A 36 -2.52 31.37 -20.78
CA GLU A 36 -3.85 30.84 -21.08
C GLU A 36 -4.40 30.02 -19.89
N ARG A 37 -3.58 29.11 -19.35
CA ARG A 37 -3.94 28.39 -18.13
C ARG A 37 -4.26 29.37 -17.00
N LYS A 38 -3.45 30.40 -16.79
CA LYS A 38 -3.66 31.37 -15.71
C LYS A 38 -4.96 32.17 -15.88
N LEU A 39 -5.32 32.54 -17.10
CA LEU A 39 -6.60 33.22 -17.36
C LEU A 39 -7.80 32.29 -17.13
N ARG A 40 -7.69 31.03 -17.53
CA ARG A 40 -8.71 30.01 -17.26
C ARG A 40 -8.89 29.77 -15.75
N GLU A 41 -7.80 29.67 -15.00
CA GLU A 41 -7.79 29.56 -13.55
C GLU A 41 -8.51 30.74 -12.88
N ILE A 42 -8.20 31.98 -13.30
CA ILE A 42 -8.87 33.19 -12.78
C ILE A 42 -10.37 33.16 -13.09
N LYS A 43 -10.76 32.80 -14.31
CA LYS A 43 -12.16 32.71 -14.72
C LYS A 43 -12.95 31.73 -13.84
N TYR A 44 -12.39 30.55 -13.59
CA TYR A 44 -13.02 29.55 -12.74
C TYR A 44 -13.04 29.96 -11.26
N ALA A 45 -11.98 30.59 -10.76
CA ALA A 45 -11.94 31.13 -9.41
C ALA A 45 -13.04 32.16 -9.15
N LEU A 46 -13.21 33.13 -10.09
CA LEU A 46 -14.29 34.13 -10.00
C LEU A 46 -15.69 33.48 -10.09
N ALA A 47 -15.87 32.44 -10.85
CA ALA A 47 -17.13 31.72 -10.92
C ALA A 47 -17.41 30.97 -9.60
N LEU A 48 -16.39 30.34 -9.03
CA LEU A 48 -16.50 29.59 -7.77
C LEU A 48 -16.86 30.51 -6.61
N GLU A 49 -16.23 31.66 -6.50
CA GLU A 49 -16.51 32.65 -5.44
C GLU A 49 -17.93 33.26 -5.49
N LYS A 50 -18.65 33.06 -6.61
CA LYS A 50 -20.08 33.46 -6.70
C LYS A 50 -21.02 32.38 -6.17
N THR A 51 -20.57 31.14 -6.06
CA THR A 51 -21.40 29.96 -5.74
C THR A 51 -21.04 29.33 -4.42
N GLN A 52 -19.85 29.56 -3.90
CA GLN A 52 -19.35 28.98 -2.66
C GLN A 52 -18.88 30.09 -1.71
N SER A 53 -19.09 29.89 -0.42
CA SER A 53 -18.55 30.73 0.64
C SER A 53 -17.02 30.58 0.77
N LYS A 54 -16.38 31.50 1.45
CA LYS A 54 -14.94 31.44 1.74
C LYS A 54 -14.58 30.21 2.56
N ASP A 55 -15.44 29.81 3.49
CA ASP A 55 -15.22 28.61 4.33
C ASP A 55 -15.31 27.32 3.51
N GLU A 56 -16.27 27.22 2.60
CA GLU A 56 -16.37 26.07 1.68
C GLU A 56 -15.16 25.98 0.75
N ILE A 57 -14.70 27.10 0.20
CA ILE A 57 -13.50 27.15 -0.64
C ILE A 57 -12.26 26.77 0.16
N LEU A 58 -12.09 27.28 1.37
CA LEU A 58 -10.96 26.96 2.23
C LEU A 58 -10.97 25.48 2.64
N THR A 59 -12.13 24.97 3.02
CA THR A 59 -12.29 23.54 3.35
C THR A 59 -11.94 22.65 2.15
N GLY A 60 -12.46 22.99 0.97
CA GLY A 60 -12.12 22.26 -0.26
C GLY A 60 -10.62 22.33 -0.57
N TYR A 61 -10.01 23.50 -0.45
CA TYR A 61 -8.56 23.66 -0.64
C TYR A 61 -7.74 22.82 0.33
N LEU A 62 -8.05 22.88 1.63
CA LEU A 62 -7.32 22.15 2.66
C LEU A 62 -7.42 20.63 2.50
N ASN A 63 -8.51 20.14 1.91
CA ASN A 63 -8.68 18.70 1.65
C ASN A 63 -7.83 18.17 0.50
N ILE A 64 -7.43 19.02 -0.47
CA ILE A 64 -6.70 18.56 -1.67
C ILE A 64 -5.33 19.23 -1.86
N ALA A 65 -4.98 20.21 -1.02
CA ALA A 65 -3.68 20.89 -1.12
C ALA A 65 -2.53 19.92 -0.85
N PRO A 66 -1.43 19.99 -1.63
CA PRO A 66 -0.23 19.22 -1.35
C PRO A 66 0.56 19.84 -0.19
N PHE A 67 0.83 19.05 0.84
CA PHE A 67 1.65 19.41 2.00
C PHE A 67 2.98 18.66 2.04
N GLY A 68 3.24 17.80 1.08
CA GLY A 68 4.48 17.05 0.93
C GLY A 68 4.54 16.39 -0.45
N PRO A 69 5.62 15.68 -0.80
CA PRO A 69 5.77 15.04 -2.12
C PRO A 69 4.62 14.09 -2.49
N ILE A 70 4.08 13.38 -1.49
CA ILE A 70 3.01 12.39 -1.64
C ILE A 70 1.86 12.61 -0.66
N THR A 71 1.83 13.78 0.03
CA THR A 71 0.87 14.05 1.10
C THR A 71 -0.12 15.11 0.66
N TYR A 72 -1.37 14.75 0.51
CA TYR A 72 -2.46 15.61 0.08
C TYR A 72 -3.53 15.71 1.17
N GLY A 73 -3.99 16.92 1.43
CA GLY A 73 -4.97 17.21 2.47
C GLY A 73 -4.36 17.43 3.85
N VAL A 74 -4.97 18.36 4.59
CA VAL A 74 -4.47 18.82 5.90
C VAL A 74 -4.51 17.72 6.96
N GLU A 75 -5.52 16.85 6.94
CA GLU A 75 -5.61 15.73 7.90
C GLU A 75 -4.47 14.73 7.67
N ALA A 76 -4.22 14.33 6.41
CA ALA A 76 -3.11 13.44 6.08
C ALA A 76 -1.75 14.05 6.46
N ALA A 77 -1.59 15.36 6.25
CA ALA A 77 -0.37 16.08 6.64
C ALA A 77 -0.20 16.13 8.17
N SER A 78 -1.28 16.39 8.91
CA SER A 78 -1.29 16.39 10.37
C SER A 78 -0.87 15.03 10.94
N GLN A 79 -1.46 13.96 10.43
CA GLN A 79 -1.10 12.59 10.81
C GLN A 79 0.36 12.28 10.47
N ARG A 80 0.80 12.61 9.24
CA ARG A 80 2.16 12.32 8.77
C ARG A 80 3.23 13.02 9.59
N TYR A 81 3.08 14.29 9.85
CA TYR A 81 4.13 15.09 10.47
C TYR A 81 4.05 15.14 12.00
N PHE A 82 2.84 15.04 12.55
CA PHE A 82 2.62 15.28 13.98
C PHE A 82 1.90 14.14 14.71
N SER A 83 1.46 13.08 14.03
CA SER A 83 0.71 11.93 14.59
C SER A 83 -0.55 12.34 15.37
N LYS A 84 -1.26 13.37 14.89
CA LYS A 84 -2.49 13.87 15.50
C LYS A 84 -3.50 14.36 14.45
N SER A 85 -4.78 14.48 14.85
CA SER A 85 -5.81 15.02 13.97
C SER A 85 -5.55 16.49 13.65
N ALA A 86 -5.98 16.94 12.47
CA ALA A 86 -5.92 18.36 12.08
C ALA A 86 -6.65 19.29 13.06
N SER A 87 -7.67 18.79 13.76
CA SER A 87 -8.38 19.53 14.81
C SER A 87 -7.55 19.78 16.08
N GLU A 88 -6.45 19.06 16.27
CA GLU A 88 -5.55 19.15 17.42
C GLU A 88 -4.26 19.97 17.11
N LEU A 89 -4.17 20.53 15.90
CA LEU A 89 -3.05 21.37 15.50
C LEU A 89 -2.99 22.63 16.33
N ASN A 90 -1.82 22.95 16.87
CA ASN A 90 -1.54 24.24 17.46
C ASN A 90 -1.08 25.26 16.41
N TYR A 91 -0.86 26.52 16.82
CA TYR A 91 -0.47 27.59 15.90
C TYR A 91 0.89 27.33 15.21
N LEU A 92 1.84 26.66 15.88
CA LEU A 92 3.14 26.33 15.28
C LEU A 92 3.02 25.25 14.21
N ASP A 93 2.24 24.21 14.49
CA ASP A 93 1.95 23.15 13.51
C ASP A 93 1.24 23.73 12.29
N ALA A 94 0.23 24.59 12.52
CA ALA A 94 -0.51 25.27 11.47
C ALA A 94 0.38 26.20 10.64
N ALA A 95 1.31 26.94 11.29
CA ALA A 95 2.25 27.79 10.60
C ALA A 95 3.23 26.98 9.71
N LEU A 96 3.70 25.83 10.19
CA LEU A 96 4.53 24.94 9.40
C LEU A 96 3.76 24.44 8.17
N LEU A 97 2.58 23.84 8.34
CA LEU A 97 1.77 23.34 7.22
C LEU A 97 1.44 24.45 6.22
N ALA A 98 1.03 25.62 6.67
CA ALA A 98 0.77 26.78 5.80
C ALA A 98 2.03 27.20 5.00
N GLY A 99 3.21 26.99 5.56
CA GLY A 99 4.48 27.22 4.86
C GLY A 99 4.74 26.24 3.74
N LEU A 100 4.43 24.95 3.96
CA LEU A 100 4.74 23.85 3.03
C LEU A 100 4.05 23.98 1.68
N VAL A 101 2.82 24.50 1.64
CA VAL A 101 2.01 24.58 0.41
C VAL A 101 2.62 25.46 -0.70
N GLN A 102 3.60 26.30 -0.39
CA GLN A 102 4.30 27.09 -1.39
C GLN A 102 5.20 26.21 -2.28
N SER A 103 5.92 25.26 -1.68
CA SER A 103 6.80 24.31 -2.36
C SER A 103 6.96 23.05 -1.50
N PRO A 104 5.99 22.10 -1.58
CA PRO A 104 5.91 20.95 -0.67
C PRO A 104 7.13 20.04 -0.67
N VAL A 105 7.87 19.98 -1.77
CA VAL A 105 9.11 19.20 -1.88
C VAL A 105 10.29 19.94 -1.26
N GLN A 106 10.42 21.25 -1.55
CA GLN A 106 11.53 22.06 -1.08
C GLN A 106 11.50 22.28 0.44
N TYR A 107 10.30 22.38 1.00
CA TYR A 107 10.07 22.64 2.42
C TYR A 107 9.64 21.38 3.21
N ASP A 108 9.80 20.17 2.64
CA ASP A 108 9.49 18.94 3.37
C ASP A 108 10.30 18.88 4.67
N PRO A 109 9.66 18.96 5.85
CA PRO A 109 10.37 19.10 7.12
C PRO A 109 11.14 17.83 7.51
N LEU A 110 10.80 16.67 6.92
CA LEU A 110 11.51 15.39 7.12
C LEU A 110 12.82 15.32 6.35
N VAL A 111 12.96 16.11 5.28
CA VAL A 111 14.13 16.08 4.38
C VAL A 111 14.94 17.39 4.49
N HIS A 112 14.25 18.52 4.64
CA HIS A 112 14.83 19.86 4.62
C HIS A 112 14.37 20.69 5.84
N PRO A 113 14.72 20.29 7.08
CA PRO A 113 14.22 20.92 8.30
C PRO A 113 14.60 22.41 8.42
N ASP A 114 15.78 22.80 7.96
CA ASP A 114 16.21 24.20 7.99
C ASP A 114 15.38 25.09 7.07
N ALA A 115 15.13 24.66 5.83
CA ALA A 115 14.29 25.37 4.88
C ALA A 115 12.83 25.42 5.35
N ALA A 116 12.34 24.33 5.95
CA ALA A 116 11.01 24.29 6.57
C ALA A 116 10.89 25.28 7.73
N LYS A 117 11.95 25.41 8.57
CA LYS A 117 11.99 26.38 9.66
C LYS A 117 11.93 27.82 9.14
N GLU A 118 12.79 28.19 8.21
CA GLU A 118 12.78 29.52 7.61
C GLU A 118 11.43 29.89 7.01
N ARG A 119 10.79 28.92 6.37
CA ARG A 119 9.47 29.12 5.77
C ARG A 119 8.37 29.25 6.81
N ARG A 120 8.36 28.42 7.87
CA ARG A 120 7.45 28.53 9.02
C ARG A 120 7.62 29.88 9.71
N ASP A 121 8.85 30.31 9.93
CA ASP A 121 9.15 31.58 10.60
C ASP A 121 8.64 32.78 9.79
N THR A 122 8.69 32.70 8.44
CA THR A 122 8.03 33.67 7.55
C THR A 122 6.51 33.72 7.76
N VAL A 123 5.88 32.56 7.97
CA VAL A 123 4.41 32.49 8.25
C VAL A 123 4.11 33.07 9.64
N LEU A 124 4.92 32.72 10.66
CA LEU A 124 4.76 33.28 12.02
C LEU A 124 4.87 34.81 12.02
N ALA A 125 5.81 35.38 11.25
CA ALA A 125 5.92 36.85 11.12
C ALA A 125 4.64 37.46 10.51
N ALA A 126 4.07 36.85 9.49
CA ALA A 126 2.80 37.28 8.91
C ALA A 126 1.62 37.14 9.88
N MET A 127 1.60 36.05 10.68
CA MET A 127 0.58 35.86 11.73
C MET A 127 0.67 36.94 12.83
N LEU A 128 1.88 37.32 13.22
CA LEU A 128 2.09 38.43 14.17
C LEU A 128 1.63 39.76 13.58
N GLU A 129 2.01 40.07 12.33
CA GLU A 129 1.60 41.29 11.63
C GLU A 129 0.08 41.42 11.55
N GLN A 130 -0.64 40.30 11.37
CA GLN A 130 -2.09 40.25 11.32
C GLN A 130 -2.76 40.13 12.70
N ASN A 131 -2.00 40.17 13.80
CA ASN A 131 -2.46 40.00 15.18
C ASN A 131 -3.18 38.64 15.42
N VAL A 132 -2.82 37.59 14.69
CA VAL A 132 -3.33 36.23 14.90
C VAL A 132 -2.60 35.57 16.08
N ILE A 133 -1.35 35.90 16.30
CA ILE A 133 -0.53 35.49 17.45
C ILE A 133 0.06 36.69 18.17
N THR A 134 0.39 36.50 19.43
CA THR A 134 1.06 37.50 20.26
C THR A 134 2.58 37.56 20.00
N GLN A 135 3.25 38.62 20.46
CA GLN A 135 4.71 38.71 20.39
C GLN A 135 5.38 37.57 21.16
N GLU A 136 4.86 37.18 22.32
CA GLU A 136 5.38 36.06 23.12
C GLU A 136 5.28 34.73 22.37
N GLU A 137 4.15 34.47 21.71
CA GLU A 137 3.97 33.28 20.87
C GLU A 137 4.92 33.27 19.66
N TYR A 138 5.12 34.42 19.04
CA TYR A 138 6.10 34.58 17.95
C TYR A 138 7.50 34.25 18.41
N ASP A 139 7.97 34.88 19.49
CA ASP A 139 9.34 34.69 20.03
C ASP A 139 9.56 33.22 20.38
N LYS A 140 8.62 32.60 21.08
CA LYS A 140 8.63 31.16 21.38
C LYS A 140 8.67 30.30 20.10
N GLY A 141 7.92 30.71 19.10
CA GLY A 141 7.84 29.99 17.82
C GLY A 141 9.16 29.98 17.06
N ILE A 142 9.83 31.14 17.00
CA ILE A 142 11.14 31.27 16.34
C ILE A 142 12.21 30.39 17.02
N ASP A 143 12.17 30.29 18.35
CA ASP A 143 13.11 29.48 19.13
C ASP A 143 12.85 27.98 19.03
N THR A 144 11.63 27.57 18.61
CA THR A 144 11.24 26.16 18.49
C THR A 144 11.88 25.54 17.23
N THR A 145 12.57 24.43 17.40
CA THR A 145 13.17 23.69 16.28
C THR A 145 12.13 22.81 15.56
N ILE A 146 12.34 22.51 14.28
CA ILE A 146 11.46 21.62 13.53
C ILE A 146 11.44 20.22 14.15
N ASP A 147 12.59 19.66 14.48
CA ASP A 147 12.71 18.32 15.07
C ASP A 147 11.90 18.15 16.36
N SER A 148 11.79 19.22 17.17
CA SER A 148 11.01 19.18 18.40
C SER A 148 9.49 19.20 18.18
N MET A 149 9.04 19.58 16.99
CA MET A 149 7.63 19.61 16.60
C MET A 149 7.20 18.30 15.94
N LEU A 150 8.12 17.64 15.26
CA LEU A 150 7.82 16.49 14.43
C LEU A 150 7.64 15.22 15.29
N HIS A 151 6.55 14.54 15.04
CA HIS A 151 6.27 13.19 15.49
C HIS A 151 5.83 12.36 14.29
N PRO A 152 6.74 12.11 13.33
CA PRO A 152 6.34 11.55 12.06
C PRO A 152 5.81 10.13 12.22
N THR A 153 4.63 9.90 11.67
CA THR A 153 4.13 8.54 11.44
C THR A 153 4.43 8.20 9.99
N VAL A 154 5.08 7.07 9.78
CA VAL A 154 5.09 6.47 8.46
C VAL A 154 3.65 6.09 8.18
N SER A 155 3.00 6.81 7.29
CA SER A 155 1.70 6.42 6.76
C SER A 155 1.91 5.05 6.12
N SER A 156 1.47 4.02 6.82
CA SER A 156 1.49 2.67 6.29
C SER A 156 0.43 2.60 5.20
N GLU A 157 0.86 2.79 3.95
CA GLU A 157 0.01 2.72 2.77
C GLU A 157 -0.28 1.27 2.41
N GLY A 158 -1.51 1.00 1.96
CA GLY A 158 -1.89 -0.34 1.55
C GLY A 158 -1.86 -1.36 2.69
N CYS A 159 -1.38 -2.56 2.40
CA CYS A 159 -1.40 -3.66 3.36
C CYS A 159 -0.36 -3.57 4.49
N SER A 160 0.65 -2.71 4.37
CA SER A 160 1.53 -2.39 5.50
C SER A 160 0.81 -1.62 6.63
N GLY A 161 -0.35 -1.01 6.33
CA GLY A 161 -1.26 -0.43 7.34
C GLY A 161 -2.16 -1.40 8.06
N ALA A 162 -2.22 -2.64 7.61
CA ALA A 162 -3.00 -3.67 8.28
C ALA A 162 -2.27 -4.17 9.55
N GLU A 163 -3.03 -4.71 10.50
CA GLU A 163 -2.43 -5.45 11.61
C GLU A 163 -1.48 -6.53 11.07
N SER A 164 -0.32 -6.72 11.70
CA SER A 164 0.72 -7.65 11.23
C SER A 164 0.18 -9.05 10.92
N SER A 165 -0.78 -9.52 11.72
CA SER A 165 -1.45 -10.81 11.50
C SER A 165 -2.30 -10.87 10.23
N LYS A 166 -2.66 -9.73 9.62
CA LYS A 166 -3.62 -9.61 8.50
C LYS A 166 -2.99 -9.11 7.21
N ALA A 167 -1.76 -8.62 7.25
CA ALA A 167 -1.12 -7.94 6.12
C ALA A 167 -1.00 -8.81 4.86
N TYR A 168 -0.62 -10.08 5.01
CA TYR A 168 -0.53 -11.00 3.87
C TYR A 168 -1.89 -11.43 3.31
N PHE A 169 -2.92 -11.51 4.16
CA PHE A 169 -4.29 -11.71 3.68
C PHE A 169 -4.77 -10.48 2.89
N CYS A 170 -4.47 -9.28 3.37
CA CYS A 170 -4.76 -8.03 2.66
C CYS A 170 -4.08 -8.02 1.28
N ASP A 171 -2.80 -8.37 1.21
CA ASP A 171 -2.02 -8.45 -0.03
C ASP A 171 -2.66 -9.43 -1.04
N TYR A 172 -3.02 -10.62 -0.59
CA TYR A 172 -3.74 -11.59 -1.40
C TYR A 172 -5.07 -11.05 -1.96
N VAL A 173 -5.85 -10.35 -1.12
CA VAL A 173 -7.12 -9.72 -1.54
C VAL A 173 -6.88 -8.66 -2.61
N LEU A 174 -5.85 -7.82 -2.44
CA LEU A 174 -5.50 -6.82 -3.45
C LEU A 174 -5.06 -7.45 -4.76
N ALA A 175 -4.23 -8.51 -4.71
CA ALA A 175 -3.81 -9.25 -5.89
C ALA A 175 -5.03 -9.83 -6.64
N GLN A 176 -5.96 -10.48 -5.92
CA GLN A 176 -7.19 -11.01 -6.52
C GLN A 176 -8.05 -9.90 -7.14
N PHE A 177 -8.22 -8.76 -6.46
CA PHE A 177 -8.97 -7.63 -7.02
C PHE A 177 -8.33 -7.11 -8.32
N LEU A 178 -7.01 -7.01 -8.35
CA LEU A 178 -6.26 -6.50 -9.51
C LEU A 178 -6.24 -7.49 -10.69
N GLU A 179 -6.49 -8.77 -10.46
CA GLU A 179 -6.53 -9.79 -11.50
C GLU A 179 -7.94 -10.06 -12.03
N ASP A 180 -8.99 -9.78 -11.26
CA ASP A 180 -10.36 -10.07 -11.63
C ASP A 180 -10.94 -9.01 -12.60
N PRO A 181 -11.23 -9.38 -13.87
CA PRO A 181 -11.75 -8.46 -14.87
C PRO A 181 -13.18 -7.95 -14.57
N THR A 182 -13.90 -8.52 -13.60
CA THR A 182 -15.20 -8.01 -13.17
C THR A 182 -15.14 -6.62 -12.54
N PHE A 183 -13.98 -6.24 -12.01
CA PHE A 183 -13.75 -4.93 -11.40
C PHE A 183 -13.21 -3.87 -12.36
N GLY A 184 -12.98 -4.20 -13.63
CA GLY A 184 -12.52 -3.30 -14.68
C GLY A 184 -11.79 -4.05 -15.79
N GLU A 185 -11.86 -3.55 -17.03
CA GLU A 185 -11.33 -4.24 -18.21
C GLU A 185 -9.81 -4.41 -18.16
N THR A 186 -9.09 -3.40 -17.63
CA THR A 186 -7.63 -3.41 -17.53
C THR A 186 -7.16 -3.35 -16.09
N ARG A 187 -5.95 -3.85 -15.85
CA ARG A 187 -5.29 -3.74 -14.53
C ARG A 187 -5.18 -2.26 -14.09
N THR A 188 -4.80 -1.36 -14.99
CA THR A 188 -4.70 0.08 -14.71
C THR A 188 -6.04 0.68 -14.27
N GLU A 189 -7.14 0.26 -14.89
CA GLU A 189 -8.47 0.69 -14.48
C GLU A 189 -8.83 0.18 -13.08
N ARG A 190 -8.56 -1.08 -12.78
CA ARG A 190 -8.76 -1.65 -11.45
C ARG A 190 -7.92 -0.96 -10.39
N GLU A 191 -6.66 -0.65 -10.67
CA GLU A 191 -5.80 0.16 -9.79
C GLU A 191 -6.37 1.55 -9.55
N ARG A 192 -6.90 2.20 -10.59
CA ARG A 192 -7.56 3.50 -10.47
C ARG A 192 -8.81 3.42 -9.58
N ILE A 193 -9.68 2.42 -9.81
CA ILE A 193 -10.88 2.20 -8.99
C ILE A 193 -10.50 2.02 -7.52
N LEU A 194 -9.51 1.17 -7.24
CA LEU A 194 -9.02 0.91 -5.89
C LEU A 194 -8.54 2.18 -5.18
N LYS A 195 -7.83 3.05 -5.90
CA LYS A 195 -7.22 4.27 -5.35
C LYS A 195 -8.19 5.45 -5.22
N THR A 196 -9.27 5.48 -6.01
CA THR A 196 -10.04 6.72 -6.20
C THR A 196 -11.52 6.63 -5.86
N GLN A 197 -12.09 5.42 -5.77
CA GLN A 197 -13.55 5.29 -5.61
C GLN A 197 -14.01 5.01 -4.18
N GLY A 198 -13.10 4.95 -3.20
CA GLY A 198 -13.46 4.71 -1.80
C GLY A 198 -14.24 3.43 -1.58
N ILE A 199 -13.91 2.36 -2.31
CA ILE A 199 -14.61 1.08 -2.25
C ILE A 199 -14.39 0.35 -0.93
N THR A 200 -15.37 -0.44 -0.52
CA THR A 200 -15.26 -1.37 0.60
C THR A 200 -15.19 -2.80 0.09
N ILE A 201 -14.09 -3.50 0.35
CA ILE A 201 -13.91 -4.90 -0.02
C ILE A 201 -14.25 -5.78 1.18
N ARG A 202 -15.31 -6.58 1.06
CA ARG A 202 -15.66 -7.59 2.06
C ARG A 202 -14.98 -8.91 1.70
N THR A 203 -14.16 -9.40 2.62
CA THR A 203 -13.38 -10.62 2.42
C THR A 203 -14.02 -11.83 3.10
N THR A 204 -13.46 -13.00 2.85
CA THR A 204 -13.84 -14.27 3.49
C THR A 204 -13.05 -14.57 4.76
N MET A 205 -12.19 -13.65 5.20
CA MET A 205 -11.39 -13.81 6.42
C MET A 205 -12.29 -14.05 7.64
N ASP A 206 -11.99 -15.12 8.37
CA ASP A 206 -12.51 -15.33 9.73
C ASP A 206 -11.49 -14.78 10.73
N PRO A 207 -11.80 -13.70 11.47
CA PRO A 207 -10.84 -13.06 12.38
C PRO A 207 -10.33 -14.00 13.47
N THR A 208 -11.15 -14.94 13.94
CA THR A 208 -10.76 -15.90 14.96
C THR A 208 -9.74 -16.91 14.41
N MET A 209 -10.03 -17.44 13.23
CA MET A 209 -9.11 -18.35 12.54
C MET A 209 -7.82 -17.66 12.13
N GLN A 210 -7.90 -16.41 11.65
CA GLN A 210 -6.73 -15.60 11.27
C GLN A 210 -5.78 -15.40 12.47
N ASN A 211 -6.32 -14.99 13.62
CA ASN A 211 -5.53 -14.79 14.82
C ASN A 211 -4.94 -16.12 15.35
N ALA A 212 -5.71 -17.21 15.30
CA ALA A 212 -5.23 -18.53 15.68
C ALA A 212 -4.10 -19.03 14.77
N ALA A 213 -4.25 -18.85 13.46
CA ALA A 213 -3.23 -19.20 12.46
C ALA A 213 -1.92 -18.44 12.71
N PHE A 214 -1.99 -17.11 12.86
CA PHE A 214 -0.82 -16.28 13.13
C PHE A 214 -0.15 -16.64 14.45
N SER A 215 -0.93 -16.82 15.52
CA SER A 215 -0.40 -17.22 16.82
C SER A 215 0.25 -18.61 16.80
N SER A 216 -0.35 -19.56 16.08
CA SER A 216 0.23 -20.92 15.94
C SER A 216 1.59 -20.89 15.26
N LEU A 217 1.71 -20.12 14.15
CA LEU A 217 2.97 -19.96 13.45
C LEU A 217 4.04 -19.29 14.32
N THR A 218 3.72 -18.12 14.89
CA THR A 218 4.70 -17.30 15.62
C THR A 218 5.09 -17.89 16.98
N ASN A 219 4.25 -18.76 17.56
CA ASN A 219 4.62 -19.55 18.74
C ASN A 219 5.57 -20.71 18.39
N THR A 220 5.56 -21.19 17.14
CA THR A 220 6.42 -22.28 16.68
C THR A 220 7.73 -21.73 16.16
N ILE A 221 7.67 -20.77 15.25
CA ILE A 221 8.83 -20.05 14.71
C ILE A 221 8.53 -18.54 14.80
N PRO A 222 9.10 -17.83 15.78
CA PRO A 222 8.85 -16.41 15.98
C PRO A 222 9.21 -15.55 14.74
N VAL A 223 8.58 -14.39 14.63
CA VAL A 223 8.98 -13.38 13.64
C VAL A 223 10.43 -12.98 13.92
N GLY A 224 11.29 -13.03 12.88
CA GLY A 224 12.70 -12.71 13.01
C GLY A 224 13.53 -13.79 13.75
N ASP A 225 13.07 -15.05 13.76
CA ASP A 225 13.80 -16.16 14.36
C ASP A 225 15.22 -16.29 13.79
N ALA A 226 16.19 -16.54 14.68
CA ALA A 226 17.61 -16.59 14.34
C ALA A 226 17.98 -17.71 13.36
N SER A 227 17.13 -18.75 13.21
CA SER A 227 17.33 -19.81 12.21
C SER A 227 17.14 -19.31 10.77
N GLY A 228 16.48 -18.17 10.57
CA GLY A 228 16.11 -17.66 9.25
C GLY A 228 15.01 -18.49 8.55
N LEU A 229 14.36 -19.41 9.28
CA LEU A 229 13.26 -20.20 8.73
C LEU A 229 11.99 -19.38 8.60
N ASN A 230 11.37 -19.46 7.43
CA ASN A 230 10.06 -18.89 7.18
C ASN A 230 9.01 -20.01 7.12
N ASP A 231 7.86 -19.75 7.71
CA ASP A 231 6.71 -20.64 7.73
C ASP A 231 5.46 -19.89 7.31
N ALA A 232 4.54 -20.57 6.64
CA ALA A 232 3.31 -19.99 6.15
C ALA A 232 2.15 -20.98 6.28
N LEU A 233 0.96 -20.44 6.60
CA LEU A 233 -0.25 -21.25 6.81
C LEU A 233 -1.43 -20.63 6.07
N VAL A 234 -2.18 -21.47 5.37
CA VAL A 234 -3.47 -21.13 4.77
C VAL A 234 -4.54 -22.06 5.29
N SER A 235 -5.68 -21.49 5.69
CA SER A 235 -6.89 -22.25 6.05
C SER A 235 -7.98 -22.02 5.01
N LEU A 236 -8.51 -23.12 4.49
CA LEU A 236 -9.55 -23.13 3.47
C LEU A 236 -10.83 -23.78 4.02
N ASP A 237 -11.97 -23.24 3.65
CA ASP A 237 -13.26 -23.96 3.78
C ASP A 237 -13.34 -25.03 2.68
N PRO A 238 -13.32 -26.32 3.01
CA PRO A 238 -13.28 -27.40 2.02
C PRO A 238 -14.57 -27.51 1.19
N ARG A 239 -15.66 -26.87 1.62
CA ARG A 239 -16.96 -26.92 0.93
C ARG A 239 -17.07 -25.83 -0.14
N SER A 240 -16.51 -24.68 0.13
CA SER A 240 -16.63 -23.50 -0.75
C SER A 240 -15.32 -23.11 -1.44
N GLY A 241 -14.17 -23.62 -0.98
CA GLY A 241 -12.84 -23.23 -1.45
C GLY A 241 -12.39 -21.84 -0.94
N ARG A 242 -13.18 -21.21 -0.05
CA ARG A 242 -12.85 -19.86 0.45
C ARG A 242 -11.64 -19.90 1.36
N VAL A 243 -10.74 -18.92 1.19
CA VAL A 243 -9.64 -18.68 2.12
C VAL A 243 -10.18 -18.00 3.37
N LEU A 244 -10.04 -18.66 4.53
CA LEU A 244 -10.53 -18.17 5.83
C LEU A 244 -9.44 -17.55 6.66
N ALA A 245 -8.19 -18.00 6.51
CA ALA A 245 -7.01 -17.44 7.14
C ALA A 245 -5.79 -17.62 6.25
N MET A 246 -4.86 -16.66 6.32
CA MET A 246 -3.57 -16.68 5.64
C MET A 246 -2.56 -15.95 6.50
N ALA A 247 -1.53 -16.63 6.96
CA ALA A 247 -0.54 -16.09 7.87
C ALA A 247 0.86 -16.59 7.52
N GLN A 248 1.87 -15.79 7.85
CA GLN A 248 3.28 -16.21 7.84
C GLN A 248 4.07 -15.51 8.96
N ASN A 249 5.23 -16.05 9.30
CA ASN A 249 6.06 -15.58 10.41
C ASN A 249 7.06 -14.49 10.01
N THR A 250 6.72 -13.65 9.05
CA THR A 250 7.54 -12.50 8.63
C THR A 250 6.76 -11.20 8.79
N THR A 251 7.46 -10.07 8.87
CA THR A 251 6.84 -8.75 8.83
C THR A 251 6.61 -8.33 7.37
N TYR A 252 5.41 -7.85 7.07
CA TYR A 252 5.06 -7.34 5.75
C TYR A 252 5.60 -5.93 5.54
N GLY A 253 6.45 -5.74 4.55
CA GLY A 253 7.03 -4.43 4.22
C GLY A 253 8.25 -4.53 3.34
N ILE A 254 8.97 -3.40 3.21
CA ILE A 254 10.14 -3.23 2.33
C ILE A 254 11.43 -2.90 3.10
N GLU A 255 11.33 -2.75 4.42
CA GLU A 255 12.47 -2.43 5.26
C GLU A 255 13.35 -3.66 5.53
N SER A 256 14.51 -3.44 6.12
CA SER A 256 15.43 -4.54 6.44
C SER A 256 14.78 -5.55 7.39
N GLY A 257 14.72 -6.81 6.99
CA GLY A 257 14.06 -7.89 7.75
C GLY A 257 12.57 -8.05 7.46
N GLU A 258 12.01 -7.25 6.55
CA GLU A 258 10.63 -7.35 6.08
C GLU A 258 10.56 -7.99 4.69
N THR A 259 9.37 -8.43 4.28
CA THR A 259 9.13 -8.94 2.94
C THR A 259 7.68 -8.72 2.50
N MET A 260 7.51 -8.34 1.23
CA MET A 260 6.20 -8.35 0.58
C MET A 260 5.88 -9.70 -0.08
N SER A 261 6.81 -10.64 -0.08
CA SER A 261 6.57 -11.97 -0.66
C SER A 261 5.56 -12.74 0.18
N ASN A 262 4.42 -13.04 -0.43
CA ASN A 262 3.34 -13.82 0.20
C ASN A 262 3.60 -15.31 -0.01
N TYR A 263 4.29 -15.93 0.92
CA TYR A 263 4.66 -17.36 0.79
C TYR A 263 3.44 -18.27 0.74
N SER A 264 2.30 -17.85 1.27
CA SER A 264 1.05 -18.61 1.22
C SER A 264 0.39 -18.59 -0.16
N ALA A 265 0.67 -17.57 -0.99
CA ALA A 265 0.07 -17.41 -2.32
C ALA A 265 1.07 -17.68 -3.45
N ASP A 266 2.30 -17.14 -3.33
CA ASP A 266 3.29 -17.09 -4.41
C ASP A 266 4.53 -17.95 -4.13
N GLY A 267 4.52 -18.68 -3.01
CA GLY A 267 5.67 -19.49 -2.58
C GLY A 267 5.97 -20.64 -3.53
N ASN A 268 7.16 -20.65 -4.11
CA ASN A 268 7.66 -21.75 -4.93
C ASN A 268 8.33 -22.80 -4.04
N PHE A 269 7.54 -23.53 -3.25
CA PHE A 269 8.05 -24.60 -2.41
C PHE A 269 8.04 -25.94 -3.13
N GLN A 270 9.02 -26.80 -2.82
CA GLN A 270 8.95 -28.19 -3.22
C GLN A 270 7.79 -28.88 -2.50
N VAL A 271 6.83 -29.36 -3.28
CA VAL A 271 5.63 -30.03 -2.75
C VAL A 271 5.91 -31.34 -2.02
N GLY A 272 7.05 -31.96 -2.30
CA GLY A 272 7.45 -33.19 -1.66
C GLY A 272 6.39 -34.29 -1.68
N SER A 273 6.28 -35.03 -0.61
CA SER A 273 5.29 -36.12 -0.46
C SER A 273 3.84 -35.67 -0.39
N THR A 274 3.56 -34.38 -0.15
CA THR A 274 2.20 -33.84 -0.18
C THR A 274 1.57 -34.01 -1.57
N PHE A 275 2.38 -34.02 -2.63
CA PHE A 275 1.89 -34.25 -3.99
C PHE A 275 1.33 -35.65 -4.24
N LYS A 276 1.66 -36.62 -3.40
CA LYS A 276 1.10 -37.98 -3.50
C LYS A 276 -0.41 -38.07 -3.40
N VAL A 277 -1.02 -37.09 -2.68
CA VAL A 277 -2.48 -36.98 -2.57
C VAL A 277 -3.11 -36.71 -3.94
N PHE A 278 -2.51 -35.82 -4.74
CA PHE A 278 -2.99 -35.52 -6.09
C PHE A 278 -2.81 -36.69 -7.04
N THR A 279 -1.69 -37.42 -6.93
CA THR A 279 -1.46 -38.67 -7.68
C THR A 279 -2.52 -39.72 -7.33
N LEU A 280 -2.84 -39.86 -6.05
CA LEU A 280 -3.86 -40.81 -5.60
C LEU A 280 -5.28 -40.37 -6.08
N LEU A 281 -5.56 -39.07 -6.10
CA LEU A 281 -6.83 -38.56 -6.61
C LEU A 281 -7.02 -38.90 -8.10
N GLU A 282 -5.97 -38.69 -8.91
CA GLU A 282 -6.01 -39.06 -10.35
C GLU A 282 -6.15 -40.56 -10.54
N TRP A 283 -5.46 -41.38 -9.74
CA TRP A 283 -5.63 -42.82 -9.70
C TRP A 283 -7.09 -43.22 -9.52
N PHE A 284 -7.80 -42.61 -8.57
CA PHE A 284 -9.21 -42.88 -8.37
C PHE A 284 -10.11 -42.38 -9.51
N LYS A 285 -9.78 -41.27 -10.13
CA LYS A 285 -10.54 -40.73 -11.29
C LYS A 285 -10.42 -41.65 -12.51
N GLU A 286 -9.29 -42.32 -12.68
CA GLU A 286 -9.07 -43.31 -13.72
C GLU A 286 -9.76 -44.67 -13.44
N GLY A 287 -10.45 -44.78 -12.30
CA GLY A 287 -11.28 -45.93 -11.92
C GLY A 287 -10.53 -47.01 -11.13
N HIS A 288 -9.32 -46.72 -10.70
CA HIS A 288 -8.52 -47.64 -9.89
C HIS A 288 -8.98 -47.68 -8.44
N SER A 289 -8.71 -48.79 -7.75
CA SER A 289 -9.06 -48.99 -6.35
C SER A 289 -7.88 -48.67 -5.42
N ALA A 290 -8.19 -48.19 -4.19
CA ALA A 290 -7.20 -48.02 -3.14
C ALA A 290 -6.51 -49.36 -2.72
N TYR A 291 -7.14 -50.48 -3.02
CA TYR A 291 -6.63 -51.82 -2.69
C TYR A 291 -5.86 -52.46 -3.86
N GLU A 292 -5.77 -51.76 -4.98
CA GLU A 292 -5.03 -52.23 -6.13
C GLU A 292 -3.52 -52.10 -5.86
N THR A 293 -2.80 -53.19 -6.15
CA THR A 293 -1.34 -53.25 -5.94
C THR A 293 -0.63 -52.82 -7.21
N VAL A 294 0.15 -51.75 -7.09
CA VAL A 294 1.05 -51.32 -8.17
C VAL A 294 2.40 -51.99 -7.99
N GLY A 295 2.75 -52.81 -8.92
CA GLY A 295 4.11 -53.41 -8.97
C GLY A 295 5.10 -52.43 -9.57
N SER A 296 6.11 -52.04 -8.83
CA SER A 296 7.24 -51.26 -9.36
C SER A 296 8.50 -52.14 -9.35
N ASN A 297 8.77 -52.77 -10.47
CA ASN A 297 10.02 -53.49 -10.68
C ASN A 297 11.11 -52.60 -11.30
N ASN A 298 10.79 -51.37 -11.68
CA ASN A 298 11.69 -50.40 -12.26
C ASN A 298 12.10 -49.32 -11.23
N THR A 299 13.36 -49.39 -10.86
CA THR A 299 13.98 -48.35 -10.01
C THR A 299 14.71 -47.28 -10.83
N PHE A 300 14.88 -47.49 -12.12
CA PHE A 300 15.52 -46.58 -13.06
C PHE A 300 14.63 -46.36 -14.29
N TYR A 301 14.38 -45.07 -14.60
CA TYR A 301 13.67 -44.64 -15.79
C TYR A 301 14.64 -43.94 -16.74
N GLY A 302 14.79 -44.45 -17.95
CA GLY A 302 15.68 -43.87 -18.94
C GLY A 302 15.30 -42.48 -19.44
N ASN A 303 16.18 -41.89 -20.23
CA ASN A 303 15.94 -40.56 -20.84
C ASN A 303 14.60 -40.54 -21.60
N GLY A 304 13.83 -39.50 -21.37
CA GLY A 304 12.54 -39.27 -22.03
C GLY A 304 11.36 -40.04 -21.45
N SER A 305 11.55 -40.86 -20.37
CA SER A 305 10.45 -41.49 -19.66
C SER A 305 9.48 -40.52 -19.05
N PHE A 306 9.97 -39.34 -18.65
CA PHE A 306 9.14 -38.23 -18.12
C PHE A 306 9.26 -37.01 -19.02
N LYS A 307 8.12 -36.45 -19.42
CA LYS A 307 8.05 -35.29 -20.31
C LYS A 307 7.11 -34.24 -19.74
N CYS A 308 7.47 -32.93 -19.89
CA CYS A 308 6.62 -31.81 -19.64
C CYS A 308 6.58 -30.91 -20.88
N GLY A 309 5.39 -30.57 -21.37
CA GLY A 309 5.27 -29.81 -22.62
C GLY A 309 5.99 -30.43 -23.83
N GLY A 310 6.11 -31.78 -23.87
CA GLY A 310 6.83 -32.50 -24.93
C GLY A 310 8.35 -32.64 -24.74
N HIS A 311 8.92 -31.94 -23.75
CA HIS A 311 10.37 -32.00 -23.45
C HIS A 311 10.66 -32.99 -22.32
N ALA A 312 11.77 -33.77 -22.45
CA ALA A 312 12.23 -34.63 -21.38
C ALA A 312 12.63 -33.83 -20.13
N ILE A 313 12.13 -34.25 -18.96
CA ILE A 313 12.47 -33.60 -17.69
C ILE A 313 13.87 -34.01 -17.22
N TYR A 314 14.24 -35.29 -17.45
CA TYR A 314 15.54 -35.82 -17.11
C TYR A 314 16.25 -36.31 -18.40
N THR A 315 17.40 -35.73 -18.69
CA THR A 315 18.20 -36.06 -19.90
C THR A 315 19.00 -37.34 -19.71
N ASP A 316 19.40 -37.67 -18.48
CA ASP A 316 20.23 -38.84 -18.14
C ASP A 316 19.44 -39.99 -17.51
N GLY A 317 18.11 -39.86 -17.50
CA GLY A 317 17.22 -40.78 -16.79
C GLY A 317 17.04 -40.39 -15.31
N TYR A 318 16.21 -41.14 -14.61
CA TYR A 318 15.88 -40.91 -13.21
C TYR A 318 15.94 -42.20 -12.40
N GLN A 319 16.72 -42.19 -11.31
CA GLN A 319 16.77 -43.28 -10.34
C GLN A 319 15.82 -42.98 -9.18
N VAL A 320 14.86 -43.87 -8.95
CA VAL A 320 13.95 -43.76 -7.81
C VAL A 320 14.65 -44.25 -6.56
N ASN A 321 14.73 -43.35 -5.57
CA ASN A 321 15.28 -43.63 -4.25
C ASN A 321 14.34 -43.17 -3.17
N ASP A 322 14.33 -43.84 -2.01
CA ASP A 322 13.73 -43.29 -0.79
C ASP A 322 14.67 -42.28 -0.10
N LEU A 323 14.19 -41.61 0.97
CA LEU A 323 15.01 -40.69 1.75
C LEU A 323 16.23 -41.34 2.43
N ALA A 324 16.23 -42.66 2.57
CA ALA A 324 17.34 -43.43 3.10
C ALA A 324 18.33 -43.87 2.01
N GLY A 325 18.12 -43.47 0.75
CA GLY A 325 18.94 -43.84 -0.40
C GLY A 325 18.77 -45.30 -0.85
N LYS A 326 17.71 -45.98 -0.38
CA LYS A 326 17.40 -47.34 -0.81
C LYS A 326 16.60 -47.32 -2.10
N THR A 327 16.95 -48.14 -3.04
CA THR A 327 16.14 -48.44 -4.22
C THR A 327 14.92 -49.25 -3.81
N GLY A 328 13.73 -48.79 -4.13
CA GLY A 328 12.45 -49.45 -3.84
C GLY A 328 12.26 -50.73 -4.65
#